data_6be37b16aa6e4779cc8fc3a86096dd3e
#
_entry.id   6be37b16aa6e4779cc8fc3a86096dd3e
#
_cell.length_a   1.000
_cell.length_b   1.000
_cell.length_c   1.000
_cell.angle_alpha   90.00
_cell.angle_beta   90.00
_cell.angle_gamma   90.00
#
_symmetry.space_group_name_H-M   'P 1'
#
loop_
_entity.id
_entity.type
_entity.pdbx_description
1 polymer ?
#
loop_
_entity_poly.entity_id
_entity_poly.type
_entity_poly.pdbx_seq_one_letter_code
_entity_poly.pdbx_strand_id
1 'polypeptide(L)'
;DDSMHMQLPGTIKFQKNPKKEGKVTGGTSRKVKINGKEAAVIGSQVSTCNDMGMQNNSTIIAMGASIPMPAIINPANTEEWKRERDKAEKKEPKFSSVKWAKSSCEEGEEIELTANVQDITDGNMVTLQVFPEGKGPEDSVALAKFPLFVKGGSVSAKWLYRADQRELPPDSDPKFVFTAHSAWCNFEKSSNSLEVKLVRPEIKKVEWQDEEGSSTSKGLGGRPLKLVAETKDMEGGVTFWIYDDKGREVISIGAEIKGDKAESEWTYHWDGTPLKEKPKFKFKVTGNRCKKVESSEVEIGMK
;
A
#
# COMPACT_ATOMS: atom_id res chain seq x y z
N ASP A 1 -3.38 -36.37 -9.95
CA ASP A 1 -3.34 -37.52 -9.00
C ASP A 1 -2.04 -37.46 -8.19
N ASP A 2 -2.01 -36.59 -7.18
CA ASP A 2 -0.81 -36.33 -6.39
C ASP A 2 -1.03 -36.69 -4.93
N SER A 3 -1.36 -37.97 -4.68
CA SER A 3 -1.35 -38.43 -3.31
C SER A 3 0.02 -38.97 -2.98
N MET A 4 0.76 -38.25 -2.16
CA MET A 4 1.96 -38.83 -1.55
C MET A 4 1.57 -39.69 -0.36
N HIS A 5 1.97 -40.94 -0.40
CA HIS A 5 1.94 -41.82 0.76
C HIS A 5 3.08 -41.42 1.69
N MET A 6 2.80 -40.61 2.69
CA MET A 6 3.76 -40.29 3.74
C MET A 6 3.53 -41.21 4.93
N GLN A 7 4.52 -42.00 5.26
CA GLN A 7 4.58 -42.72 6.52
C GLN A 7 5.16 -41.80 7.58
N LEU A 8 4.35 -41.44 8.56
CA LEU A 8 4.84 -40.66 9.69
C LEU A 8 5.79 -41.48 10.55
N PRO A 9 6.87 -40.86 11.10
CA PRO A 9 7.77 -41.56 12.03
C PRO A 9 6.98 -42.14 13.21
N GLY A 10 7.23 -43.43 13.51
CA GLY A 10 6.54 -44.15 14.60
C GLY A 10 5.21 -44.81 14.23
N THR A 11 4.76 -44.70 12.99
CA THR A 11 3.55 -45.41 12.53
C THR A 11 3.86 -46.86 12.10
N ILE A 12 2.82 -47.70 12.14
CA ILE A 12 2.93 -49.10 11.70
C ILE A 12 3.26 -49.13 10.19
N LYS A 13 4.29 -49.90 9.80
CA LYS A 13 4.63 -50.07 8.39
C LYS A 13 3.48 -50.74 7.64
N PHE A 14 3.19 -50.26 6.42
CA PHE A 14 2.26 -50.95 5.53
C PHE A 14 2.70 -52.38 5.28
N GLN A 15 1.78 -53.32 5.43
CA GLN A 15 2.06 -54.75 5.19
C GLN A 15 2.21 -55.06 3.70
N LYS A 16 1.68 -54.25 2.82
CA LYS A 16 1.78 -54.34 1.36
C LYS A 16 2.20 -52.99 0.78
N ASN A 17 2.86 -53.00 -0.37
CA ASN A 17 3.17 -51.79 -1.10
C ASN A 17 1.86 -51.05 -1.43
N PRO A 18 1.65 -49.88 -0.88
CA PRO A 18 0.44 -49.10 -1.17
C PRO A 18 0.41 -48.72 -2.64
N LYS A 19 -0.77 -48.56 -3.23
CA LYS A 19 -0.90 -47.95 -4.54
C LYS A 19 -0.35 -46.56 -4.46
N LYS A 20 0.45 -46.14 -5.45
CA LYS A 20 1.09 -44.81 -5.50
C LYS A 20 0.13 -43.68 -5.82
N GLU A 21 -1.14 -43.98 -6.07
CA GLU A 21 -2.13 -43.01 -6.54
C GLU A 21 -3.33 -42.97 -5.59
N GLY A 22 -3.74 -41.77 -5.24
CA GLY A 22 -5.02 -41.48 -4.62
C GLY A 22 -5.92 -40.71 -5.58
N LYS A 23 -7.20 -40.69 -5.31
CA LYS A 23 -8.20 -39.99 -6.13
C LYS A 23 -8.94 -38.99 -5.29
N VAL A 24 -9.02 -37.75 -5.77
CA VAL A 24 -9.92 -36.75 -5.19
C VAL A 24 -11.35 -37.16 -5.48
N THR A 25 -12.18 -37.33 -4.45
CA THR A 25 -13.54 -37.87 -4.55
C THR A 25 -14.62 -36.81 -4.31
N GLY A 26 -14.27 -35.64 -3.78
CA GLY A 26 -15.24 -34.57 -3.55
C GLY A 26 -14.63 -33.32 -2.95
N GLY A 27 -15.44 -32.28 -2.77
CA GLY A 27 -15.02 -31.01 -2.22
C GLY A 27 -14.11 -30.18 -3.13
N THR A 28 -14.16 -30.40 -4.45
CA THR A 28 -13.35 -29.69 -5.44
C THR A 28 -13.94 -28.32 -5.79
N SER A 29 -13.11 -27.41 -6.27
CA SER A 29 -13.57 -26.12 -6.76
C SER A 29 -14.27 -26.23 -8.10
N ARG A 30 -15.55 -25.83 -8.16
CA ARG A 30 -16.30 -25.78 -9.43
C ARG A 30 -15.85 -24.62 -10.35
N LYS A 31 -15.20 -23.60 -9.78
CA LYS A 31 -14.77 -22.40 -10.51
C LYS A 31 -13.37 -22.51 -11.10
N VAL A 32 -12.50 -23.34 -10.52
CA VAL A 32 -11.12 -23.49 -10.97
C VAL A 32 -10.94 -24.86 -11.60
N LYS A 33 -10.51 -24.90 -12.85
CA LYS A 33 -10.18 -26.13 -13.56
C LYS A 33 -8.71 -26.13 -13.99
N ILE A 34 -8.04 -27.24 -13.78
CA ILE A 34 -6.68 -27.50 -14.25
C ILE A 34 -6.76 -28.67 -15.26
N ASN A 35 -6.33 -28.42 -16.48
CA ASN A 35 -6.43 -29.39 -17.57
C ASN A 35 -7.85 -29.98 -17.75
N GLY A 36 -8.87 -29.12 -17.61
CA GLY A 36 -10.27 -29.51 -17.77
C GLY A 36 -10.91 -30.24 -16.57
N LYS A 37 -10.13 -30.56 -15.52
CA LYS A 37 -10.62 -31.18 -14.28
C LYS A 37 -10.76 -30.13 -13.18
N GLU A 38 -11.74 -30.31 -12.29
CA GLU A 38 -11.90 -29.46 -11.11
C GLU A 38 -10.68 -29.51 -10.20
N ALA A 39 -10.19 -28.34 -9.77
CA ALA A 39 -9.04 -28.27 -8.90
C ALA A 39 -9.37 -28.75 -7.47
N ALA A 40 -8.48 -29.53 -6.89
CA ALA A 40 -8.53 -29.82 -5.48
C ALA A 40 -8.24 -28.55 -4.67
N VAL A 41 -8.99 -28.31 -3.62
CA VAL A 41 -8.82 -27.21 -2.69
C VAL A 41 -8.64 -27.72 -1.27
N ILE A 42 -8.24 -26.86 -0.34
CA ILE A 42 -8.16 -27.22 1.07
C ILE A 42 -9.53 -27.73 1.52
N GLY A 43 -9.57 -28.94 2.10
CA GLY A 43 -10.80 -29.61 2.49
C GLY A 43 -11.38 -30.57 1.45
N SER A 44 -10.76 -30.69 0.27
CA SER A 44 -11.17 -31.73 -0.70
C SER A 44 -11.00 -33.14 -0.12
N GLN A 45 -11.98 -33.98 -0.37
CA GLN A 45 -11.93 -35.39 0.05
C GLN A 45 -11.04 -36.19 -0.89
N VAL A 46 -10.19 -37.00 -0.33
CA VAL A 46 -9.27 -37.88 -1.08
C VAL A 46 -9.47 -39.30 -0.67
N SER A 47 -9.68 -40.20 -1.63
CA SER A 47 -9.60 -41.62 -1.42
C SER A 47 -8.16 -42.08 -1.66
N THR A 48 -7.50 -42.52 -0.58
CA THR A 48 -6.14 -43.09 -0.64
C THR A 48 -6.19 -44.62 -0.70
N CYS A 49 -5.04 -45.27 -0.84
CA CYS A 49 -4.96 -46.71 -0.87
C CYS A 49 -5.47 -47.33 0.46
N ASN A 50 -6.08 -48.47 0.33
CA ASN A 50 -6.66 -49.23 1.42
C ASN A 50 -5.90 -50.54 1.61
N ASP A 51 -4.88 -50.52 2.47
CA ASP A 51 -4.06 -51.69 2.73
C ASP A 51 -4.67 -52.66 3.76
N MET A 52 -5.66 -52.23 4.51
CA MET A 52 -6.23 -53.05 5.60
C MET A 52 -7.74 -53.28 5.47
N GLY A 53 -8.30 -53.10 4.29
CA GLY A 53 -9.75 -53.31 4.08
C GLY A 53 -10.65 -52.23 4.72
N MET A 54 -10.06 -51.17 5.23
CA MET A 54 -10.79 -49.99 5.78
C MET A 54 -10.78 -48.85 4.77
N GLN A 55 -11.94 -48.30 4.50
CA GLN A 55 -12.02 -47.07 3.69
C GLN A 55 -11.56 -45.90 4.53
N ASN A 56 -10.38 -45.42 4.27
CA ASN A 56 -9.89 -44.16 4.87
C ASN A 56 -10.22 -42.99 3.94
N ASN A 57 -11.25 -42.24 4.28
CA ASN A 57 -11.47 -40.97 3.67
C ASN A 57 -10.58 -39.92 4.39
N SER A 58 -9.56 -39.46 3.72
CA SER A 58 -8.67 -38.41 4.24
C SER A 58 -9.11 -37.08 3.64
N THR A 59 -9.02 -36.03 4.46
CA THR A 59 -9.20 -34.65 3.98
C THR A 59 -7.82 -34.06 3.71
N ILE A 60 -7.63 -33.39 2.57
CA ILE A 60 -6.38 -32.66 2.30
C ILE A 60 -6.29 -31.52 3.32
N ILE A 61 -5.24 -31.53 4.13
CA ILE A 61 -4.98 -30.52 5.13
C ILE A 61 -3.78 -29.71 4.66
N ALA A 62 -3.92 -28.38 4.67
CA ALA A 62 -2.76 -27.50 4.52
C ALA A 62 -1.77 -27.74 5.65
N MET A 63 -0.49 -27.75 5.32
CA MET A 63 0.60 -28.06 6.25
C MET A 63 0.43 -27.43 7.63
N GLY A 64 0.39 -28.26 8.68
CA GLY A 64 0.51 -27.84 10.07
C GLY A 64 -0.65 -28.19 11.01
N ALA A 65 -1.77 -28.73 10.53
CA ALA A 65 -2.84 -29.17 11.41
C ALA A 65 -2.87 -30.69 11.52
N SER A 66 -2.59 -31.25 12.68
CA SER A 66 -2.88 -32.65 12.99
C SER A 66 -4.35 -32.78 13.34
N ILE A 67 -5.11 -33.55 12.54
CA ILE A 67 -6.45 -33.95 12.96
C ILE A 67 -6.31 -35.25 13.74
N PRO A 68 -6.78 -35.34 14.97
CA PRO A 68 -6.90 -36.63 15.65
C PRO A 68 -7.85 -37.53 14.86
N MET A 69 -7.39 -38.74 14.53
CA MET A 69 -8.27 -39.74 13.95
C MET A 69 -9.45 -39.99 14.90
N PRO A 70 -10.68 -40.01 14.39
CA PRO A 70 -11.81 -40.34 15.25
C PRO A 70 -11.58 -41.78 15.78
N ALA A 71 -11.56 -41.90 17.09
CA ALA A 71 -11.69 -43.18 17.74
C ALA A 71 -12.99 -43.84 17.24
N ILE A 72 -12.96 -45.18 17.18
CA ILE A 72 -14.07 -46.05 16.75
C ILE A 72 -15.41 -45.44 17.19
N ILE A 73 -16.25 -45.06 16.22
CA ILE A 73 -17.58 -44.48 16.51
C ILE A 73 -18.42 -45.50 17.23
N ASN A 74 -18.66 -45.29 18.53
CA ASN A 74 -19.62 -46.05 19.28
C ASN A 74 -21.03 -45.64 18.80
N PRO A 75 -21.87 -46.56 18.28
CA PRO A 75 -23.20 -46.24 17.78
C PRO A 75 -24.10 -45.48 18.79
N ALA A 76 -23.83 -45.67 20.10
CA ALA A 76 -24.57 -44.98 21.14
C ALA A 76 -24.40 -43.44 21.16
N ASN A 77 -23.33 -42.92 20.60
CA ASN A 77 -23.02 -41.47 20.59
C ASN A 77 -23.41 -40.77 19.28
N THR A 78 -24.01 -41.47 18.33
CA THR A 78 -24.27 -40.94 16.99
C THR A 78 -25.20 -39.73 17.01
N GLU A 79 -26.16 -39.68 17.94
CA GLU A 79 -27.10 -38.55 18.09
C GLU A 79 -26.42 -37.32 18.74
N GLU A 80 -25.54 -37.56 19.69
CA GLU A 80 -24.81 -36.50 20.38
C GLU A 80 -23.79 -35.84 19.40
N TRP A 81 -23.07 -36.65 18.62
CA TRP A 81 -22.19 -36.20 17.54
C TRP A 81 -22.94 -35.44 16.43
N LYS A 82 -24.13 -35.91 16.08
CA LYS A 82 -24.99 -35.15 15.13
C LYS A 82 -25.40 -33.82 15.71
N ARG A 83 -25.80 -33.77 16.98
CA ARG A 83 -26.20 -32.52 17.66
C ARG A 83 -25.03 -31.57 17.84
N GLU A 84 -23.82 -32.06 18.12
CA GLU A 84 -22.62 -31.22 18.22
C GLU A 84 -22.20 -30.73 16.84
N ARG A 85 -22.24 -31.58 15.80
CA ARG A 85 -21.98 -31.20 14.42
C ARG A 85 -22.99 -30.16 13.93
N ASP A 86 -24.27 -30.38 14.17
CA ASP A 86 -25.34 -29.45 13.79
C ASP A 86 -25.24 -28.11 14.54
N LYS A 87 -24.68 -28.11 15.77
CA LYS A 87 -24.33 -26.91 16.52
C LYS A 87 -23.09 -26.24 15.92
N ALA A 88 -22.08 -26.99 15.50
CA ALA A 88 -20.88 -26.47 14.84
C ALA A 88 -21.17 -25.94 13.44
N GLU A 89 -22.04 -26.62 12.67
CA GLU A 89 -22.47 -26.19 11.36
C GLU A 89 -23.35 -24.92 11.36
N LYS A 90 -23.95 -24.57 12.51
CA LYS A 90 -24.69 -23.32 12.70
C LYS A 90 -23.85 -22.10 12.99
N LYS A 91 -22.56 -22.27 13.20
CA LYS A 91 -21.65 -21.13 13.41
C LYS A 91 -21.19 -20.63 12.05
N GLU A 92 -21.79 -19.55 11.60
CA GLU A 92 -21.35 -18.87 10.38
C GLU A 92 -20.15 -17.97 10.69
N PRO A 93 -18.96 -18.29 10.13
CA PRO A 93 -17.81 -17.45 10.33
C PRO A 93 -18.06 -16.08 9.71
N LYS A 94 -17.73 -15.01 10.44
CA LYS A 94 -17.95 -13.64 9.98
C LYS A 94 -16.92 -12.66 10.53
N PHE A 95 -16.77 -11.53 9.85
CA PHE A 95 -16.10 -10.37 10.43
C PHE A 95 -17.08 -9.58 11.30
N SER A 96 -16.83 -9.52 12.59
CA SER A 96 -17.64 -8.75 13.54
C SER A 96 -17.40 -7.26 13.36
N SER A 97 -16.15 -6.84 13.18
CA SER A 97 -15.80 -5.47 12.83
C SER A 97 -14.60 -5.41 11.89
N VAL A 98 -14.60 -4.43 10.99
CA VAL A 98 -13.48 -4.09 10.09
C VAL A 98 -13.36 -2.58 10.13
N LYS A 99 -12.26 -2.04 10.68
CA LYS A 99 -12.14 -0.60 10.92
C LYS A 99 -10.69 -0.12 10.94
N TRP A 100 -10.49 1.10 10.53
CA TRP A 100 -9.29 1.87 10.80
C TRP A 100 -9.25 2.30 12.27
N ALA A 101 -8.05 2.46 12.82
CA ALA A 101 -7.87 2.96 14.18
C ALA A 101 -8.36 4.42 14.34
N LYS A 102 -8.34 5.21 13.25
CA LYS A 102 -8.81 6.59 13.18
C LYS A 102 -9.64 6.79 11.89
N SER A 103 -10.42 7.87 11.82
CA SER A 103 -11.13 8.26 10.60
C SER A 103 -10.31 9.17 9.69
N SER A 104 -9.22 9.76 10.21
CA SER A 104 -8.28 10.57 9.44
C SER A 104 -6.86 10.43 10.01
N CYS A 105 -5.86 10.62 9.13
CA CYS A 105 -4.45 10.69 9.48
C CYS A 105 -3.73 11.69 8.57
N GLU A 106 -2.49 12.03 8.91
CA GLU A 106 -1.63 12.83 8.04
C GLU A 106 -0.88 11.93 7.05
N GLU A 107 -0.46 12.50 5.93
CA GLU A 107 0.38 11.81 4.96
C GLU A 107 1.68 11.35 5.62
N GLY A 108 2.04 10.07 5.44
CA GLY A 108 3.23 9.48 6.05
C GLY A 108 3.03 9.01 7.50
N GLU A 109 1.87 9.23 8.11
CA GLU A 109 1.53 8.66 9.41
C GLU A 109 1.16 7.18 9.24
N GLU A 110 1.71 6.32 10.11
CA GLU A 110 1.28 4.92 10.20
C GLU A 110 -0.08 4.82 10.88
N ILE A 111 -1.03 4.16 10.22
CA ILE A 111 -2.35 3.87 10.77
C ILE A 111 -2.60 2.38 10.85
N GLU A 112 -3.21 1.94 11.94
CA GLU A 112 -3.57 0.54 12.14
C GLU A 112 -4.92 0.22 11.49
N LEU A 113 -4.94 -0.94 10.76
CA LEU A 113 -6.14 -1.59 10.25
C LEU A 113 -6.43 -2.80 11.13
N THR A 114 -7.66 -2.97 11.55
CA THR A 114 -8.05 -4.10 12.39
C THR A 114 -9.32 -4.76 11.85
N ALA A 115 -9.31 -6.08 11.78
CA ALA A 115 -10.49 -6.88 11.53
C ALA A 115 -10.67 -7.90 12.65
N ASN A 116 -11.82 -7.85 13.32
CA ASN A 116 -12.22 -8.83 14.32
C ASN A 116 -13.05 -9.91 13.65
N VAL A 117 -12.77 -11.13 13.98
CA VAL A 117 -13.44 -12.31 13.44
C VAL A 117 -14.25 -13.02 14.50
N GLN A 118 -15.32 -13.66 14.09
CA GLN A 118 -16.13 -14.53 14.91
C GLN A 118 -16.25 -15.88 14.23
N ASP A 119 -16.08 -16.94 15.00
CA ASP A 119 -16.15 -18.34 14.52
C ASP A 119 -15.11 -18.69 13.46
N ILE A 120 -14.00 -17.94 13.43
CA ILE A 120 -12.79 -18.26 12.66
C ILE A 120 -11.68 -18.61 13.65
N THR A 121 -11.12 -19.80 13.52
CA THR A 121 -10.10 -20.32 14.45
C THR A 121 -8.77 -19.60 14.25
N ASP A 122 -8.00 -19.46 15.31
CA ASP A 122 -6.63 -18.97 15.25
C ASP A 122 -5.78 -19.79 14.28
N GLY A 123 -4.89 -19.12 13.56
CA GLY A 123 -4.05 -19.72 12.51
C GLY A 123 -4.69 -19.72 11.12
N ASN A 124 -5.98 -19.39 10.96
CA ASN A 124 -6.57 -19.19 9.64
C ASN A 124 -6.10 -17.87 9.02
N MET A 125 -5.91 -17.88 7.71
CA MET A 125 -5.44 -16.71 6.97
C MET A 125 -6.60 -15.76 6.63
N VAL A 126 -6.38 -14.49 6.93
CA VAL A 126 -7.22 -13.36 6.52
C VAL A 126 -6.34 -12.39 5.74
N THR A 127 -6.82 -11.89 4.63
CA THR A 127 -6.12 -10.87 3.83
C THR A 127 -6.84 -9.54 3.98
N LEU A 128 -6.10 -8.51 4.44
CA LEU A 128 -6.56 -7.13 4.40
C LEU A 128 -6.04 -6.48 3.11
N GLN A 129 -6.91 -5.76 2.39
CA GLN A 129 -6.58 -5.11 1.13
C GLN A 129 -7.07 -3.68 1.14
N VAL A 130 -6.18 -2.73 0.84
CA VAL A 130 -6.49 -1.29 0.83
C VAL A 130 -6.81 -0.81 -0.58
N PHE A 131 -7.86 -0.02 -0.72
CA PHE A 131 -8.34 0.56 -1.98
C PHE A 131 -8.67 2.03 -1.82
N PRO A 132 -8.64 2.83 -2.91
CA PRO A 132 -9.28 4.13 -2.93
C PRO A 132 -10.77 4.00 -2.62
N GLU A 133 -11.37 4.99 -1.96
CA GLU A 133 -12.82 5.01 -1.68
C GLU A 133 -13.64 4.88 -2.98
N GLY A 134 -14.70 4.08 -2.94
CA GLY A 134 -15.53 3.78 -4.11
C GLY A 134 -14.94 2.77 -5.08
N LYS A 135 -13.78 2.19 -4.76
CA LYS A 135 -13.16 1.08 -5.49
C LYS A 135 -13.12 -0.16 -4.62
N GLY A 136 -13.11 -1.32 -5.25
CA GLY A 136 -13.04 -2.61 -4.58
C GLY A 136 -12.16 -3.61 -5.33
N PRO A 137 -12.10 -4.87 -4.87
CA PRO A 137 -11.29 -5.91 -5.51
C PRO A 137 -11.61 -6.16 -6.99
N GLU A 138 -12.84 -5.86 -7.40
CA GLU A 138 -13.30 -6.04 -8.78
C GLU A 138 -12.95 -4.85 -9.68
N ASP A 139 -12.76 -3.65 -9.08
CA ASP A 139 -12.61 -2.39 -9.81
C ASP A 139 -11.18 -1.94 -9.97
N SER A 140 -10.30 -2.35 -9.07
CA SER A 140 -8.91 -1.86 -9.05
C SER A 140 -7.94 -2.83 -8.37
N VAL A 141 -6.65 -2.63 -8.67
CA VAL A 141 -5.58 -3.31 -7.94
C VAL A 141 -5.46 -2.69 -6.54
N ALA A 142 -5.39 -3.53 -5.51
CA ALA A 142 -5.18 -3.07 -4.15
C ALA A 142 -3.84 -2.30 -4.02
N LEU A 143 -3.89 -1.15 -3.35
CA LEU A 143 -2.69 -0.35 -3.04
C LEU A 143 -1.76 -1.05 -2.05
N ALA A 144 -2.33 -1.85 -1.16
CA ALA A 144 -1.59 -2.70 -0.23
C ALA A 144 -2.37 -3.98 0.06
N LYS A 145 -1.63 -5.08 0.32
CA LYS A 145 -2.19 -6.39 0.70
C LYS A 145 -1.42 -6.95 1.89
N PHE A 146 -2.14 -7.35 2.91
CA PHE A 146 -1.60 -7.92 4.13
C PHE A 146 -2.20 -9.30 4.38
N PRO A 147 -1.52 -10.39 3.98
CA PRO A 147 -1.89 -11.73 4.39
C PRO A 147 -1.49 -11.95 5.85
N LEU A 148 -2.47 -12.19 6.72
CA LEU A 148 -2.30 -12.28 8.16
C LEU A 148 -2.96 -13.54 8.70
N PHE A 149 -2.45 -14.03 9.83
CA PHE A 149 -3.06 -15.15 10.53
C PHE A 149 -3.87 -14.66 11.73
N VAL A 150 -5.07 -15.18 11.89
CA VAL A 150 -5.93 -14.88 13.04
C VAL A 150 -5.23 -15.28 14.33
N LYS A 151 -5.24 -14.37 15.29
CA LYS A 151 -4.73 -14.59 16.64
C LYS A 151 -5.66 -13.92 17.65
N GLY A 152 -6.21 -14.71 18.58
CA GLY A 152 -7.14 -14.18 19.58
C GLY A 152 -8.40 -13.55 18.97
N GLY A 153 -8.90 -14.09 17.85
CA GLY A 153 -10.10 -13.60 17.18
C GLY A 153 -9.92 -12.27 16.44
N SER A 154 -8.70 -11.88 16.11
CA SER A 154 -8.42 -10.63 15.38
C SER A 154 -7.21 -10.74 14.45
N VAL A 155 -7.14 -9.83 13.48
CA VAL A 155 -5.96 -9.55 12.68
C VAL A 155 -5.74 -8.05 12.62
N SER A 156 -4.49 -7.59 12.63
CA SER A 156 -4.14 -6.19 12.43
C SER A 156 -2.90 -6.02 11.59
N ALA A 157 -2.81 -4.90 10.89
CA ALA A 157 -1.67 -4.46 10.13
C ALA A 157 -1.48 -2.95 10.30
N LYS A 158 -0.31 -2.46 9.94
CA LYS A 158 -0.03 -1.03 9.84
C LYS A 158 0.14 -0.65 8.37
N TRP A 159 -0.40 0.48 8.01
CA TRP A 159 -0.30 1.04 6.67
C TRP A 159 -0.02 2.54 6.74
N LEU A 160 0.71 3.04 5.78
CA LEU A 160 0.92 4.45 5.58
C LEU A 160 0.71 4.81 4.11
N TYR A 161 0.23 6.00 3.86
CA TYR A 161 0.10 6.55 2.53
C TYR A 161 1.10 7.68 2.30
N ARG A 162 1.75 7.64 1.14
CA ARG A 162 2.52 8.76 0.60
C ARG A 162 2.05 8.98 -0.83
N ALA A 163 1.64 10.20 -1.13
CA ALA A 163 1.26 10.57 -2.48
C ALA A 163 2.48 10.45 -3.42
N ASP A 164 2.24 10.04 -4.66
CA ASP A 164 3.29 10.04 -5.67
C ASP A 164 3.82 11.48 -5.83
N GLN A 165 5.14 11.59 -5.91
CA GLN A 165 5.82 12.89 -6.01
C GLN A 165 5.42 13.70 -7.24
N ARG A 166 4.79 13.08 -8.24
CA ARG A 166 4.51 13.70 -9.54
C ARG A 166 3.16 14.38 -9.64
N GLU A 167 2.15 13.92 -8.89
CA GLU A 167 0.79 14.44 -8.99
C GLU A 167 0.10 14.46 -7.63
N LEU A 168 -0.07 15.64 -7.04
CA LEU A 168 -1.03 15.82 -5.97
C LEU A 168 -2.42 15.96 -6.61
N PRO A 169 -3.43 15.24 -6.14
CA PRO A 169 -4.81 15.53 -6.53
C PRO A 169 -5.11 17.00 -6.18
N PRO A 170 -5.72 17.76 -7.13
CA PRO A 170 -5.65 19.21 -7.07
C PRO A 170 -6.32 19.84 -5.85
N ASP A 171 -7.40 19.30 -5.29
CA ASP A 171 -8.16 20.03 -4.26
C ASP A 171 -8.81 19.18 -3.16
N SER A 172 -8.60 17.88 -3.12
CA SER A 172 -9.21 17.02 -2.11
C SER A 172 -8.21 16.02 -1.52
N ASP A 173 -8.36 15.78 -0.24
CA ASP A 173 -7.59 14.74 0.43
C ASP A 173 -8.13 13.36 0.03
N PRO A 174 -7.24 12.41 -0.31
CA PRO A 174 -7.67 11.09 -0.75
C PRO A 174 -8.31 10.32 0.41
N LYS A 175 -9.33 9.52 0.04
CA LYS A 175 -10.00 8.64 0.97
C LYS A 175 -9.78 7.19 0.58
N PHE A 176 -9.64 6.35 1.60
CA PHE A 176 -9.33 4.94 1.45
C PHE A 176 -10.29 4.09 2.25
N VAL A 177 -10.56 2.91 1.74
CA VAL A 177 -11.24 1.82 2.44
C VAL A 177 -10.35 0.60 2.42
N PHE A 178 -10.51 -0.32 3.33
CA PHE A 178 -9.93 -1.63 3.19
C PHE A 178 -11.00 -2.72 3.33
N THR A 179 -10.74 -3.83 2.66
CA THR A 179 -11.55 -5.02 2.77
C THR A 179 -10.78 -6.08 3.56
N ALA A 180 -11.51 -6.84 4.35
CA ALA A 180 -11.01 -8.04 5.00
C ALA A 180 -11.65 -9.25 4.29
N HIS A 181 -10.82 -10.13 3.76
CA HIS A 181 -11.24 -11.32 3.04
C HIS A 181 -10.67 -12.57 3.70
N SER A 182 -11.49 -13.59 3.88
CA SER A 182 -11.07 -14.91 4.31
C SER A 182 -11.39 -15.94 3.23
N ALA A 183 -10.36 -16.59 2.68
CA ALA A 183 -10.53 -17.65 1.70
C ALA A 183 -11.25 -18.88 2.27
N TRP A 184 -11.19 -19.06 3.59
CA TRP A 184 -11.81 -20.22 4.28
C TRP A 184 -13.33 -20.20 4.21
N CYS A 185 -13.94 -19.04 4.32
CA CYS A 185 -15.39 -18.89 4.39
C CYS A 185 -15.96 -18.06 3.24
N ASN A 186 -15.16 -17.70 2.24
CA ASN A 186 -15.55 -16.86 1.10
C ASN A 186 -16.35 -15.61 1.54
N PHE A 187 -15.92 -15.02 2.66
CA PHE A 187 -16.59 -13.90 3.28
C PHE A 187 -15.70 -12.65 3.20
N GLU A 188 -16.30 -11.53 2.85
CA GLU A 188 -15.65 -10.24 2.72
C GLU A 188 -16.43 -9.16 3.45
N LYS A 189 -15.72 -8.24 4.09
CA LYS A 189 -16.29 -7.06 4.72
C LYS A 189 -15.40 -5.85 4.53
N SER A 190 -16.01 -4.72 4.19
CA SER A 190 -15.33 -3.44 4.03
C SER A 190 -15.29 -2.65 5.35
N SER A 191 -14.25 -1.82 5.49
CA SER A 191 -14.13 -0.86 6.58
C SER A 191 -14.96 0.41 6.33
N ASN A 192 -15.00 1.30 7.33
CA ASN A 192 -15.30 2.70 7.12
C ASN A 192 -14.18 3.39 6.30
N SER A 193 -14.44 4.61 5.81
CA SER A 193 -13.47 5.42 5.09
C SER A 193 -12.42 6.01 6.03
N LEU A 194 -11.17 6.09 5.54
CA LEU A 194 -10.05 6.83 6.11
C LEU A 194 -9.71 8.00 5.19
N GLU A 195 -9.69 9.23 5.69
CA GLU A 195 -9.20 10.41 4.99
C GLU A 195 -7.73 10.64 5.32
N VAL A 196 -6.88 10.79 4.29
CA VAL A 196 -5.46 11.11 4.46
C VAL A 196 -5.22 12.56 4.09
N LYS A 197 -4.91 13.38 5.06
CA LYS A 197 -4.57 14.80 4.86
C LYS A 197 -3.20 14.92 4.21
N LEU A 198 -3.19 15.40 2.98
CA LEU A 198 -1.97 15.56 2.21
C LEU A 198 -1.17 16.77 2.67
N VAL A 199 0.13 16.60 2.81
CA VAL A 199 1.07 17.71 2.91
C VAL A 199 1.15 18.40 1.53
N ARG A 200 0.78 19.69 1.47
CA ARG A 200 0.79 20.49 0.23
C ARG A 200 1.91 21.52 0.29
N PRO A 201 3.10 21.16 -0.21
CA PRO A 201 4.21 22.10 -0.26
C PRO A 201 3.87 23.33 -1.11
N GLU A 202 4.24 24.50 -0.63
CA GLU A 202 3.93 25.78 -1.30
C GLU A 202 5.17 26.67 -1.35
N ILE A 203 5.38 27.35 -2.48
CA ILE A 203 6.27 28.50 -2.59
C ILE A 203 5.38 29.74 -2.44
N LYS A 204 5.46 30.40 -1.29
CA LYS A 204 4.59 31.55 -0.95
C LYS A 204 4.99 32.83 -1.67
N LYS A 205 6.31 33.09 -1.73
CA LYS A 205 6.86 34.33 -2.24
C LYS A 205 8.22 34.08 -2.85
N VAL A 206 8.51 34.79 -3.91
CA VAL A 206 9.84 34.82 -4.53
C VAL A 206 10.22 36.26 -4.83
N GLU A 207 11.45 36.65 -4.55
CA GLU A 207 11.92 38.01 -4.77
C GLU A 207 13.43 38.08 -5.01
N TRP A 208 13.83 39.13 -5.72
CA TRP A 208 15.21 39.56 -5.79
C TRP A 208 15.52 40.40 -4.55
N GLN A 209 16.69 40.19 -3.97
CA GLN A 209 17.20 41.03 -2.87
C GLN A 209 18.60 41.53 -3.21
N ASP A 210 18.95 42.70 -2.70
CA ASP A 210 20.28 43.27 -2.75
C ASP A 210 21.22 42.60 -1.71
N GLU A 211 22.48 43.08 -1.65
CA GLU A 211 23.46 42.60 -0.69
C GLU A 211 23.03 42.82 0.79
N GLU A 212 22.21 43.81 1.04
CA GLU A 212 21.68 44.17 2.37
C GLU A 212 20.44 43.34 2.74
N GLY A 213 19.91 42.51 1.81
CA GLY A 213 18.71 41.70 2.01
C GLY A 213 17.40 42.42 1.79
N SER A 214 17.44 43.59 1.20
CA SER A 214 16.23 44.36 0.83
C SER A 214 15.71 43.95 -0.54
N SER A 215 14.37 43.83 -0.68
CA SER A 215 13.75 43.50 -1.95
C SER A 215 14.08 44.57 -2.99
N THR A 216 14.52 44.16 -4.17
CA THR A 216 14.97 45.10 -5.21
C THR A 216 14.44 44.72 -6.60
N SER A 217 14.22 45.77 -7.44
CA SER A 217 13.95 45.65 -8.88
C SER A 217 15.15 46.11 -9.72
N LYS A 218 16.28 46.45 -9.09
CA LYS A 218 17.46 46.97 -9.77
C LYS A 218 18.72 46.28 -9.23
N GLY A 219 19.60 45.88 -10.12
CA GLY A 219 20.91 45.35 -9.80
C GLY A 219 22.03 46.11 -10.51
N LEU A 220 23.27 45.82 -10.18
CA LEU A 220 24.45 46.34 -10.84
C LEU A 220 25.24 45.19 -11.43
N GLY A 221 25.69 45.30 -12.68
CA GLY A 221 26.57 44.33 -13.31
C GLY A 221 27.84 44.11 -12.48
N GLY A 222 28.24 42.87 -12.31
CA GLY A 222 29.36 42.46 -11.48
C GLY A 222 29.09 42.42 -9.97
N ARG A 223 27.89 42.79 -9.49
CA ARG A 223 27.50 42.61 -8.09
C ARG A 223 26.49 41.46 -7.93
N PRO A 224 26.58 40.70 -6.84
CA PRO A 224 25.64 39.60 -6.57
C PRO A 224 24.26 40.16 -6.23
N LEU A 225 23.23 39.48 -6.73
CA LEU A 225 21.84 39.61 -6.32
C LEU A 225 21.45 38.30 -5.63
N LYS A 226 20.71 38.40 -4.56
CA LYS A 226 20.14 37.24 -3.89
C LYS A 226 18.79 36.88 -4.50
N LEU A 227 18.60 35.61 -4.76
CA LEU A 227 17.32 35.00 -5.13
C LEU A 227 16.75 34.38 -3.85
N VAL A 228 15.57 34.78 -3.48
CA VAL A 228 14.93 34.29 -2.25
C VAL A 228 13.58 33.68 -2.58
N ALA A 229 13.31 32.52 -2.01
CA ALA A 229 12.02 31.87 -2.05
C ALA A 229 11.58 31.56 -0.61
N GLU A 230 10.40 32.08 -0.23
CA GLU A 230 9.72 31.68 1.00
C GLU A 230 8.86 30.45 0.71
N THR A 231 9.01 29.43 1.53
CA THR A 231 8.33 28.14 1.35
C THR A 231 7.44 27.81 2.54
N LYS A 232 6.56 26.85 2.35
CA LYS A 232 5.76 26.25 3.42
C LYS A 232 5.66 24.76 3.20
N ASP A 233 5.82 23.99 4.26
CA ASP A 233 5.69 22.54 4.28
C ASP A 233 6.55 21.84 3.20
N MET A 234 7.71 22.41 2.88
CA MET A 234 8.66 21.90 1.88
C MET A 234 9.92 21.38 2.56
N GLU A 235 10.38 20.23 2.09
CA GLU A 235 11.65 19.62 2.47
C GLU A 235 12.57 19.47 1.24
N GLY A 236 13.88 19.43 1.49
CA GLY A 236 14.89 19.24 0.46
C GLY A 236 15.34 20.56 -0.18
N GLY A 237 15.11 20.74 -1.47
CA GLY A 237 15.62 21.90 -2.20
C GLY A 237 14.65 22.44 -3.25
N VAL A 238 14.97 23.63 -3.72
CA VAL A 238 14.32 24.29 -4.86
C VAL A 238 15.34 24.58 -5.94
N THR A 239 14.86 24.79 -7.17
CA THR A 239 15.68 25.26 -8.29
C THR A 239 15.18 26.61 -8.76
N PHE A 240 16.08 27.58 -8.81
CA PHE A 240 15.88 28.89 -9.39
C PHE A 240 16.29 28.85 -10.86
N TRP A 241 15.37 29.16 -11.77
CA TRP A 241 15.58 29.21 -13.21
C TRP A 241 15.54 30.67 -13.65
N ILE A 242 16.69 31.23 -14.07
CA ILE A 242 16.78 32.64 -14.46
C ILE A 242 16.60 32.75 -15.96
N TYR A 243 15.75 33.70 -16.38
CA TYR A 243 15.39 33.97 -17.77
C TYR A 243 15.67 35.42 -18.11
N ASP A 244 16.10 35.65 -19.36
CA ASP A 244 16.21 37.00 -19.93
C ASP A 244 14.82 37.56 -20.33
N ASP A 245 14.79 38.79 -20.80
CA ASP A 245 13.60 39.51 -21.29
C ASP A 245 12.94 38.83 -22.50
N LYS A 246 13.65 37.96 -23.20
CA LYS A 246 13.14 37.13 -24.32
C LYS A 246 12.65 35.77 -23.90
N GLY A 247 12.66 35.50 -22.61
CA GLY A 247 12.24 34.23 -22.04
C GLY A 247 13.22 33.08 -22.27
N ARG A 248 14.47 33.34 -22.61
CA ARG A 248 15.53 32.34 -22.76
C ARG A 248 16.14 32.06 -21.38
N GLU A 249 16.33 30.80 -21.07
CA GLU A 249 17.02 30.39 -19.86
C GLU A 249 18.47 30.82 -19.89
N VAL A 250 18.91 31.51 -18.85
CA VAL A 250 20.28 31.97 -18.64
C VAL A 250 21.07 30.96 -17.82
N ILE A 251 20.48 30.55 -16.69
CA ILE A 251 21.10 29.59 -15.77
C ILE A 251 20.02 28.99 -14.83
N SER A 252 20.30 27.81 -14.29
CA SER A 252 19.54 27.23 -13.18
C SER A 252 20.46 27.01 -11.98
N ILE A 253 19.98 27.33 -10.79
CA ILE A 253 20.72 27.27 -9.53
C ILE A 253 19.89 26.52 -8.51
N GLY A 254 20.43 25.42 -7.97
CA GLY A 254 19.83 24.68 -6.85
C GLY A 254 20.11 25.35 -5.52
N ALA A 255 19.15 25.33 -4.61
CA ALA A 255 19.31 25.80 -3.25
C ALA A 255 18.60 24.89 -2.25
N GLU A 256 19.22 24.66 -1.10
CA GLU A 256 18.61 23.93 0.02
C GLU A 256 17.66 24.84 0.78
N ILE A 257 16.55 24.25 1.25
CA ILE A 257 15.61 24.93 2.13
C ILE A 257 16.15 24.88 3.55
N LYS A 258 16.28 26.07 4.16
CA LYS A 258 16.69 26.23 5.56
C LYS A 258 15.56 26.91 6.33
N GLY A 259 14.86 26.12 7.16
CA GLY A 259 13.61 26.57 7.75
C GLY A 259 12.55 26.74 6.67
N ASP A 260 11.99 27.97 6.55
CA ASP A 260 10.97 28.31 5.58
C ASP A 260 11.51 29.10 4.37
N LYS A 261 12.84 29.09 4.14
CA LYS A 261 13.49 29.86 3.07
C LYS A 261 14.49 29.04 2.29
N ALA A 262 14.58 29.32 0.99
CA ALA A 262 15.68 28.94 0.15
C ALA A 262 16.31 30.19 -0.46
N GLU A 263 17.64 30.27 -0.40
CA GLU A 263 18.40 31.42 -0.87
C GLU A 263 19.53 30.96 -1.78
N SER A 264 19.80 31.74 -2.83
CA SER A 264 20.96 31.58 -3.70
C SER A 264 21.44 32.94 -4.16
N GLU A 265 22.61 32.98 -4.77
CA GLU A 265 23.19 34.20 -5.31
C GLU A 265 23.43 34.06 -6.80
N TRP A 266 23.22 35.15 -7.53
CA TRP A 266 23.51 35.23 -8.95
C TRP A 266 24.14 36.58 -9.28
N THR A 267 25.15 36.57 -10.15
CA THR A 267 25.85 37.74 -10.62
C THR A 267 25.75 37.81 -12.14
N TYR A 268 25.27 38.93 -12.68
CA TYR A 268 25.32 39.19 -14.09
C TYR A 268 26.73 39.63 -14.48
N HIS A 269 27.39 38.83 -15.33
CA HIS A 269 28.69 39.16 -15.88
C HIS A 269 28.52 39.81 -17.24
N TRP A 270 28.87 41.09 -17.33
CA TRP A 270 28.88 41.83 -18.59
C TRP A 270 30.23 41.64 -19.28
N ASP A 271 30.18 41.35 -20.58
CA ASP A 271 31.37 41.10 -21.43
C ASP A 271 32.00 42.37 -22.02
N GLY A 272 31.50 43.56 -21.64
CA GLY A 272 31.97 44.85 -22.14
C GLY A 272 31.32 45.31 -23.45
N THR A 273 30.44 44.52 -24.05
CA THR A 273 29.70 44.91 -25.26
C THR A 273 28.72 46.04 -24.95
N PRO A 274 28.70 47.18 -25.67
CA PRO A 274 27.74 48.23 -25.45
C PRO A 274 26.30 47.74 -25.62
N LEU A 275 25.52 47.84 -24.58
CA LEU A 275 24.10 47.48 -24.58
C LEU A 275 23.26 48.67 -24.97
N LYS A 276 22.30 48.47 -25.90
CA LYS A 276 21.33 49.50 -26.29
C LYS A 276 20.33 49.76 -25.19
N GLU A 277 20.00 48.74 -24.42
CA GLU A 277 19.03 48.76 -23.31
C GLU A 277 19.63 48.00 -22.14
N LYS A 278 19.19 48.34 -20.93
CA LYS A 278 19.56 47.65 -19.72
C LYS A 278 18.94 46.22 -19.73
N PRO A 279 19.74 45.19 -19.52
CA PRO A 279 19.20 43.83 -19.48
C PRO A 279 18.25 43.63 -18.31
N LYS A 280 17.20 42.89 -18.57
CA LYS A 280 16.19 42.53 -17.60
C LYS A 280 16.08 41.04 -17.44
N PHE A 281 15.86 40.61 -16.21
CA PHE A 281 15.80 39.21 -15.86
C PHE A 281 14.61 38.94 -14.93
N LYS A 282 14.11 37.71 -15.03
CA LYS A 282 13.16 37.12 -14.10
C LYS A 282 13.66 35.75 -13.70
N PHE A 283 13.21 35.25 -12.57
CA PHE A 283 13.41 33.86 -12.25
C PHE A 283 12.11 33.14 -11.91
N LYS A 284 12.10 31.84 -12.14
CA LYS A 284 11.05 30.91 -11.71
C LYS A 284 11.64 29.99 -10.69
N VAL A 285 10.88 29.68 -9.65
CA VAL A 285 11.26 28.70 -8.65
C VAL A 285 10.42 27.45 -8.83
N THR A 286 11.09 26.31 -8.81
CA THR A 286 10.47 25.00 -8.86
C THR A 286 10.92 24.19 -7.66
N GLY A 287 10.01 23.49 -7.04
CA GLY A 287 10.28 22.55 -5.96
C GLY A 287 9.50 21.26 -6.15
N ASN A 288 9.73 20.32 -5.29
CA ASN A 288 9.01 19.06 -5.33
C ASN A 288 7.54 19.26 -4.92
N ARG A 289 6.60 18.71 -5.69
CA ARG A 289 5.15 18.69 -5.41
C ARG A 289 4.50 20.06 -5.26
N CYS A 290 5.11 21.16 -5.75
CA CYS A 290 4.54 22.50 -5.66
C CYS A 290 4.40 23.16 -7.04
N LYS A 291 3.53 24.16 -7.11
CA LYS A 291 3.38 24.98 -8.31
C LYS A 291 4.61 25.88 -8.50
N LYS A 292 4.98 26.09 -9.76
CA LYS A 292 6.04 27.04 -10.12
C LYS A 292 5.60 28.46 -9.79
N VAL A 293 6.49 29.25 -9.20
CA VAL A 293 6.25 30.68 -8.88
C VAL A 293 7.29 31.52 -9.60
N GLU A 294 6.87 32.63 -10.19
CA GLU A 294 7.72 33.55 -10.96
C GLU A 294 7.94 34.85 -10.19
N SER A 295 9.17 35.37 -10.21
CA SER A 295 9.56 36.64 -9.61
C SER A 295 9.09 37.85 -10.41
N SER A 296 9.13 39.01 -9.78
CA SER A 296 9.15 40.32 -10.50
C SER A 296 10.42 40.40 -11.37
N GLU A 297 10.40 41.36 -12.30
CA GLU A 297 11.54 41.66 -13.16
C GLU A 297 12.59 42.49 -12.40
N VAL A 298 13.88 42.17 -12.64
CA VAL A 298 15.01 42.99 -12.18
C VAL A 298 15.75 43.61 -13.37
N GLU A 299 16.08 44.88 -13.31
CA GLU A 299 16.85 45.58 -14.31
C GLU A 299 18.31 45.71 -13.84
N ILE A 300 19.26 45.37 -14.69
CA ILE A 300 20.69 45.46 -14.36
C ILE A 300 21.28 46.75 -14.93
N GLY A 301 21.69 47.63 -14.03
CA GLY A 301 22.47 48.83 -14.37
C GLY A 301 23.92 48.47 -14.68
N MET A 302 24.53 49.21 -15.58
CA MET A 302 25.97 49.14 -15.84
C MET A 302 26.66 50.30 -15.12
N LYS A 303 27.85 50.03 -14.60
CA LYS A 303 28.75 51.11 -14.15
C LYS A 303 29.53 51.68 -15.29
#